data_c818dca3db21fc0b334d5c476443b2a0
#
_entry.id   c818dca3db21fc0b334d5c476443b2a0
#
_cell.length_a   1.000
_cell.length_b   1.000
_cell.length_c   1.000
_cell.angle_alpha   90.00
_cell.angle_beta   90.00
_cell.angle_gamma   90.00
#
_symmetry.space_group_name_H-M   'P 1'
#
loop_
_entity.id
_entity.type
_entity.pdbx_description
1 polymer ?
#
loop_
_entity_poly.entity_id
_entity_poly.type
_entity_poly.pdbx_seq_one_letter_code
_entity_poly.pdbx_strand_id
1 'polypeptide(L)'
;WNWVKQGPITAVVTIVSICLVTVLFKGILGRLSILIGVLIGYVAAVLQGQVDFSGVGEAAWFGFPQFHTPAFSVSTLGLFLPVVFVLVAENVGHVKSVSAMTGENLDDITGRALMADGVSTMLAGSGGGSGTTTYAENIGVMAATRVYSTAAYVVAACVALALSMLPKFGALIEAIPHAVLGGAGTVLYGMIGMLGVRIWVQNRVDFSNPVNLNTAAVALIVAIANFTWVVGDMTFGGIALGTAAALLIYHGMRLISKLRGTNLEAASPASAPSGSELEGEAY
;
A
#
# COMPACT_ATOMS: atom_id res chain seq x y z
N TRP A 1 -10.07 11.79 5.90
CA TRP A 1 -10.94 12.20 7.02
C TRP A 1 -12.38 12.55 6.61
N ASN A 2 -12.61 12.99 5.40
CA ASN A 2 -13.96 13.35 4.96
C ASN A 2 -14.96 12.18 5.04
N TRP A 3 -14.53 10.97 4.76
CA TRP A 3 -15.36 9.76 4.88
C TRP A 3 -15.66 9.40 6.34
N VAL A 4 -14.69 9.55 7.24
CA VAL A 4 -14.91 9.34 8.68
C VAL A 4 -15.94 10.33 9.25
N LYS A 5 -15.92 11.58 8.77
CA LYS A 5 -16.87 12.62 9.22
C LYS A 5 -18.33 12.35 8.82
N GLN A 6 -18.57 11.56 7.76
CA GLN A 6 -19.92 11.23 7.31
C GLN A 6 -20.66 10.27 8.26
N GLY A 7 -19.92 9.47 9.05
CA GLY A 7 -20.47 8.57 10.05
C GLY A 7 -19.43 8.21 11.10
N PRO A 8 -19.09 9.13 12.02
CA PRO A 8 -17.99 8.94 12.94
C PRO A 8 -18.15 7.72 13.85
N ILE A 9 -19.37 7.41 14.27
CA ILE A 9 -19.66 6.23 15.12
C ILE A 9 -19.35 4.96 14.33
N THR A 10 -19.85 4.83 13.10
CA THR A 10 -19.61 3.69 12.22
C THR A 10 -18.12 3.53 11.92
N ALA A 11 -17.41 4.62 11.65
CA ALA A 11 -15.97 4.59 11.41
C ALA A 11 -15.19 4.10 12.65
N VAL A 12 -15.53 4.60 13.85
CA VAL A 12 -14.92 4.16 15.11
C VAL A 12 -15.22 2.69 15.38
N VAL A 13 -16.47 2.23 15.19
CA VAL A 13 -16.83 0.81 15.32
C VAL A 13 -15.97 -0.05 14.39
N THR A 14 -15.78 0.37 13.14
CA THR A 14 -14.94 -0.34 12.17
C THR A 14 -13.49 -0.41 12.64
N ILE A 15 -12.89 0.72 13.06
CA ILE A 15 -11.50 0.78 13.56
C ILE A 15 -11.34 -0.14 14.78
N VAL A 16 -12.20 0.01 15.77
CA VAL A 16 -12.14 -0.78 17.01
C VAL A 16 -12.31 -2.28 16.70
N SER A 17 -13.22 -2.64 15.81
CA SER A 17 -13.44 -4.03 15.40
C SER A 17 -12.19 -4.62 14.74
N ILE A 18 -11.53 -3.88 13.83
CA ILE A 18 -10.27 -4.32 13.21
C ILE A 18 -9.20 -4.56 14.29
N CYS A 19 -9.01 -3.61 15.21
CA CYS A 19 -8.02 -3.73 16.29
C CYS A 19 -8.32 -4.93 17.21
N LEU A 20 -9.58 -5.10 17.60
CA LEU A 20 -9.98 -6.21 18.46
C LEU A 20 -9.79 -7.56 17.77
N VAL A 21 -10.22 -7.70 16.51
CA VAL A 21 -10.04 -8.95 15.76
C VAL A 21 -8.56 -9.30 15.61
N THR A 22 -7.70 -8.29 15.34
CA THR A 22 -6.26 -8.50 15.23
C THR A 22 -5.65 -9.08 16.52
N VAL A 23 -6.14 -8.69 17.68
CA VAL A 23 -5.61 -9.12 18.99
C VAL A 23 -6.27 -10.40 19.50
N LEU A 24 -7.59 -10.53 19.33
CA LEU A 24 -8.36 -11.65 19.86
C LEU A 24 -8.17 -12.95 19.07
N PHE A 25 -7.90 -12.84 17.78
CA PHE A 25 -7.78 -14.02 16.92
C PHE A 25 -6.34 -14.24 16.44
N LYS A 26 -5.94 -15.51 16.35
CA LYS A 26 -4.64 -15.95 15.83
C LYS A 26 -4.81 -16.59 14.44
N GLY A 27 -3.71 -16.70 13.71
CA GLY A 27 -3.69 -17.36 12.39
C GLY A 27 -4.43 -16.55 11.32
N ILE A 28 -5.22 -17.22 10.51
CA ILE A 28 -5.91 -16.63 9.33
C ILE A 28 -6.92 -15.57 9.77
N LEU A 29 -7.73 -15.81 10.80
CA LEU A 29 -8.75 -14.86 11.26
C LEU A 29 -8.13 -13.53 11.72
N GLY A 30 -7.03 -13.58 12.48
CA GLY A 30 -6.33 -12.36 12.88
C GLY A 30 -5.76 -11.57 11.69
N ARG A 31 -5.38 -12.26 10.62
CA ARG A 31 -4.87 -11.60 9.40
C ARG A 31 -5.97 -11.08 8.49
N LEU A 32 -7.18 -11.64 8.56
CA LEU A 32 -8.38 -11.13 7.91
C LEU A 32 -9.09 -10.05 8.74
N SER A 33 -8.41 -9.48 9.74
CA SER A 33 -8.99 -8.50 10.66
C SER A 33 -9.62 -7.30 9.95
N ILE A 34 -9.01 -6.81 8.86
CA ILE A 34 -9.58 -5.70 8.09
C ILE A 34 -10.91 -6.12 7.46
N LEU A 35 -10.97 -7.29 6.80
CA LEU A 35 -12.18 -7.79 6.20
C LEU A 35 -13.28 -8.00 7.24
N ILE A 36 -12.95 -8.65 8.35
CA ILE A 36 -13.90 -8.91 9.44
C ILE A 36 -14.37 -7.59 10.08
N GLY A 37 -13.45 -6.66 10.30
CA GLY A 37 -13.79 -5.34 10.85
C GLY A 37 -14.67 -4.52 9.91
N VAL A 38 -14.44 -4.58 8.59
CA VAL A 38 -15.32 -3.99 7.58
C VAL A 38 -16.71 -4.62 7.62
N LEU A 39 -16.80 -5.95 7.71
CA LEU A 39 -18.09 -6.64 7.84
C LEU A 39 -18.86 -6.23 9.10
N ILE A 40 -18.18 -6.14 10.24
CA ILE A 40 -18.79 -5.67 11.50
C ILE A 40 -19.23 -4.20 11.37
N GLY A 41 -18.38 -3.35 10.82
CA GLY A 41 -18.71 -1.94 10.55
C GLY A 41 -19.88 -1.78 9.57
N TYR A 42 -19.94 -2.65 8.55
CA TYR A 42 -21.03 -2.68 7.60
C TYR A 42 -22.35 -3.09 8.26
N VAL A 43 -22.33 -4.13 9.11
CA VAL A 43 -23.53 -4.51 9.91
C VAL A 43 -23.96 -3.35 10.81
N ALA A 44 -23.02 -2.68 11.47
CA ALA A 44 -23.35 -1.51 12.30
C ALA A 44 -23.95 -0.37 11.46
N ALA A 45 -23.49 -0.16 10.24
CA ALA A 45 -24.03 0.82 9.31
C ALA A 45 -25.46 0.46 8.86
N VAL A 46 -25.73 -0.83 8.60
CA VAL A 46 -27.07 -1.33 8.27
C VAL A 46 -28.02 -1.07 9.44
N LEU A 47 -27.62 -1.38 10.67
CA LEU A 47 -28.45 -1.14 11.87
C LEU A 47 -28.73 0.36 12.10
N GLN A 48 -27.86 1.24 11.64
CA GLN A 48 -28.04 2.69 11.70
C GLN A 48 -28.82 3.26 10.49
N GLY A 49 -29.25 2.40 9.55
CA GLY A 49 -29.95 2.84 8.35
C GLY A 49 -29.12 3.64 7.35
N GLN A 50 -27.79 3.48 7.38
CA GLN A 50 -26.86 4.20 6.51
C GLN A 50 -26.62 3.50 5.16
N VAL A 51 -27.21 2.33 4.93
CA VAL A 51 -26.97 1.51 3.73
C VAL A 51 -28.19 1.55 2.83
N ASP A 52 -27.96 1.89 1.57
CA ASP A 52 -28.95 1.79 0.51
C ASP A 52 -28.71 0.53 -0.33
N PHE A 53 -29.67 -0.40 -0.30
CA PHE A 53 -29.61 -1.64 -1.07
C PHE A 53 -30.33 -1.56 -2.43
N SER A 54 -30.90 -0.42 -2.79
CA SER A 54 -31.67 -0.27 -4.03
C SER A 54 -30.85 -0.70 -5.26
N GLY A 55 -29.61 -0.20 -5.38
CA GLY A 55 -28.69 -0.56 -6.46
C GLY A 55 -28.36 -2.06 -6.50
N VAL A 56 -28.30 -2.74 -5.35
CA VAL A 56 -28.08 -4.19 -5.28
C VAL A 56 -29.30 -4.95 -5.82
N GLY A 57 -30.52 -4.45 -5.53
CA GLY A 57 -31.76 -5.04 -6.03
C GLY A 57 -31.85 -5.01 -7.56
N GLU A 58 -31.52 -3.87 -8.14
CA GLU A 58 -31.61 -3.59 -9.58
C GLU A 58 -30.45 -4.21 -10.40
N ALA A 59 -29.30 -4.46 -9.78
CA ALA A 59 -28.12 -4.99 -10.46
C ALA A 59 -28.36 -6.38 -11.05
N ALA A 60 -27.89 -6.59 -12.28
CA ALA A 60 -27.95 -7.88 -12.95
C ALA A 60 -27.03 -8.90 -12.25
N TRP A 61 -27.39 -10.19 -12.35
CA TRP A 61 -26.52 -11.28 -11.86
C TRP A 61 -25.29 -11.49 -12.71
N PHE A 62 -25.35 -11.22 -14.01
CA PHE A 62 -24.26 -11.38 -14.96
C PHE A 62 -24.20 -10.16 -15.88
N GLY A 63 -22.98 -9.68 -16.12
CA GLY A 63 -22.72 -8.57 -17.05
C GLY A 63 -21.23 -8.43 -17.35
N PHE A 64 -20.92 -7.90 -18.51
CA PHE A 64 -19.55 -7.57 -18.86
C PHE A 64 -19.14 -6.22 -18.26
N PRO A 65 -17.88 -6.05 -17.86
CA PRO A 65 -17.33 -4.75 -17.47
C PRO A 65 -17.54 -3.70 -18.56
N GLN A 66 -17.80 -2.48 -18.17
CA GLN A 66 -17.86 -1.36 -19.12
C GLN A 66 -16.41 -0.93 -19.42
N PHE A 67 -15.98 -1.14 -20.66
CA PHE A 67 -14.69 -0.71 -21.11
C PHE A 67 -14.74 0.75 -21.57
N HIS A 68 -13.75 1.53 -21.13
CA HIS A 68 -13.58 2.91 -21.55
C HIS A 68 -12.27 3.05 -22.33
N THR A 69 -12.32 3.80 -23.42
CA THR A 69 -11.11 4.10 -24.18
C THR A 69 -10.17 5.01 -23.37
N PRO A 70 -8.87 4.73 -23.35
CA PRO A 70 -7.92 5.56 -22.62
C PRO A 70 -7.84 6.96 -23.24
N ALA A 71 -7.89 7.97 -22.38
CA ALA A 71 -7.66 9.35 -22.76
C ALA A 71 -6.24 9.78 -22.35
N PHE A 72 -5.46 10.26 -23.29
CA PHE A 72 -4.11 10.74 -23.02
C PHE A 72 -4.16 12.22 -22.63
N SER A 73 -3.58 12.53 -21.46
CA SER A 73 -3.47 13.89 -20.97
C SER A 73 -2.05 14.14 -20.46
N VAL A 74 -1.37 15.11 -21.05
CA VAL A 74 -0.03 15.52 -20.63
C VAL A 74 -0.06 16.11 -19.21
N SER A 75 -1.16 16.76 -18.83
CA SER A 75 -1.32 17.37 -17.50
C SER A 75 -1.26 16.35 -16.36
N THR A 76 -1.61 15.10 -16.61
CA THR A 76 -1.57 14.02 -15.59
C THR A 76 -0.17 13.39 -15.42
N LEU A 77 0.77 13.62 -16.33
CA LEU A 77 2.13 13.08 -16.23
C LEU A 77 2.86 13.56 -14.96
N GLY A 78 2.66 14.82 -14.56
CA GLY A 78 3.22 15.36 -13.32
C GLY A 78 2.74 14.63 -12.07
N LEU A 79 1.53 14.07 -12.11
CA LEU A 79 0.96 13.30 -11.02
C LEU A 79 1.51 11.86 -10.99
N PHE A 80 1.58 11.20 -12.15
CA PHE A 80 1.89 9.76 -12.23
C PHE A 80 3.38 9.45 -12.32
N LEU A 81 4.17 10.30 -12.99
CA LEU A 81 5.59 10.02 -13.19
C LEU A 81 6.39 9.80 -11.88
N PRO A 82 6.22 10.63 -10.83
CA PRO A 82 6.89 10.37 -9.55
C PRO A 82 6.40 9.11 -8.83
N VAL A 83 5.12 8.72 -9.06
CA VAL A 83 4.55 7.49 -8.46
C VAL A 83 5.25 6.24 -8.98
N VAL A 84 5.78 6.25 -10.20
CA VAL A 84 6.55 5.13 -10.75
C VAL A 84 7.74 4.76 -9.86
N PHE A 85 8.46 5.75 -9.32
CA PHE A 85 9.58 5.48 -8.41
C PHE A 85 9.12 4.83 -7.11
N VAL A 86 7.96 5.22 -6.60
CA VAL A 86 7.35 4.60 -5.41
C VAL A 86 6.99 3.15 -5.71
N LEU A 87 6.30 2.89 -6.82
CA LEU A 87 5.89 1.54 -7.23
C LEU A 87 7.09 0.62 -7.45
N VAL A 88 8.17 1.13 -8.06
CA VAL A 88 9.41 0.35 -8.21
C VAL A 88 10.00 -0.01 -6.85
N ALA A 89 10.10 0.96 -5.94
CA ALA A 89 10.65 0.71 -4.60
C ALA A 89 9.79 -0.26 -3.80
N GLU A 90 8.46 -0.11 -3.87
CA GLU A 90 7.48 -1.00 -3.23
C GLU A 90 7.58 -2.43 -3.77
N ASN A 91 7.57 -2.60 -5.08
CA ASN A 91 7.64 -3.91 -5.73
C ASN A 91 8.96 -4.64 -5.40
N VAL A 92 10.10 -3.93 -5.43
CA VAL A 92 11.39 -4.48 -4.99
C VAL A 92 11.33 -4.91 -3.52
N GLY A 93 10.73 -4.10 -2.65
CA GLY A 93 10.51 -4.45 -1.24
C GLY A 93 9.66 -5.69 -1.05
N HIS A 94 8.61 -5.87 -1.85
CA HIS A 94 7.74 -7.03 -1.83
C HIS A 94 8.47 -8.30 -2.30
N VAL A 95 9.23 -8.23 -3.40
CA VAL A 95 10.05 -9.37 -3.87
C VAL A 95 11.07 -9.79 -2.81
N LYS A 96 11.75 -8.85 -2.16
CA LYS A 96 12.66 -9.14 -1.03
C LYS A 96 11.95 -9.77 0.15
N SER A 97 10.74 -9.33 0.48
CA SER A 97 9.93 -9.90 1.57
C SER A 97 9.54 -11.35 1.27
N VAL A 98 9.14 -11.65 0.03
CA VAL A 98 8.83 -13.01 -0.42
C VAL A 98 10.09 -13.88 -0.42
N SER A 99 11.21 -13.37 -0.92
CA SER A 99 12.51 -14.04 -0.89
C SER A 99 12.91 -14.45 0.53
N ALA A 100 12.82 -13.53 1.48
CA ALA A 100 13.12 -13.81 2.89
C ALA A 100 12.16 -14.84 3.52
N MET A 101 10.89 -14.87 3.08
CA MET A 101 9.89 -15.79 3.60
C MET A 101 10.01 -17.20 3.03
N THR A 102 10.36 -17.32 1.75
CA THR A 102 10.52 -18.61 1.06
C THR A 102 11.90 -19.21 1.23
N GLY A 103 12.89 -18.41 1.59
CA GLY A 103 14.31 -18.80 1.63
C GLY A 103 14.97 -18.90 0.24
N GLU A 104 14.26 -18.48 -0.81
CA GLU A 104 14.75 -18.50 -2.19
C GLU A 104 15.34 -17.13 -2.57
N ASN A 105 16.45 -17.12 -3.31
CA ASN A 105 16.97 -15.89 -3.88
C ASN A 105 16.15 -15.49 -5.11
N LEU A 106 15.38 -14.42 -4.99
CA LEU A 106 14.50 -13.90 -6.05
C LEU A 106 15.06 -12.63 -6.72
N ASP A 107 16.30 -12.28 -6.49
CA ASP A 107 16.89 -11.05 -7.03
C ASP A 107 16.91 -11.04 -8.55
N ASP A 108 17.23 -12.17 -9.17
CA ASP A 108 17.31 -12.31 -10.63
C ASP A 108 15.95 -12.16 -11.34
N ILE A 109 14.86 -12.36 -10.62
CA ILE A 109 13.50 -12.23 -11.18
C ILE A 109 12.84 -10.89 -10.84
N THR A 110 13.47 -10.03 -10.04
CA THR A 110 12.91 -8.73 -9.66
C THR A 110 12.54 -7.89 -10.89
N GLY A 111 13.40 -7.87 -11.93
CA GLY A 111 13.10 -7.17 -13.18
C GLY A 111 11.88 -7.72 -13.91
N ARG A 112 11.66 -9.06 -13.87
CA ARG A 112 10.46 -9.68 -14.45
C ARG A 112 9.21 -9.35 -13.66
N ALA A 113 9.30 -9.26 -12.32
CA ALA A 113 8.18 -8.84 -11.47
C ALA A 113 7.75 -7.41 -11.79
N LEU A 114 8.71 -6.47 -11.90
CA LEU A 114 8.45 -5.09 -12.33
C LEU A 114 7.85 -5.01 -13.74
N MET A 115 8.35 -5.81 -14.67
CA MET A 115 7.79 -5.85 -16.02
C MET A 115 6.35 -6.39 -16.01
N ALA A 116 6.06 -7.42 -15.24
CA ALA A 116 4.71 -7.97 -15.10
C ALA A 116 3.74 -6.95 -14.51
N ASP A 117 4.17 -6.18 -13.51
CA ASP A 117 3.39 -5.10 -12.90
C ASP A 117 3.10 -3.97 -13.92
N GLY A 118 4.11 -3.56 -14.68
CA GLY A 118 3.95 -2.59 -15.76
C GLY A 118 3.00 -3.05 -16.86
N VAL A 119 3.12 -4.30 -17.33
CA VAL A 119 2.24 -4.89 -18.34
C VAL A 119 0.81 -4.98 -17.83
N SER A 120 0.60 -5.42 -16.58
CA SER A 120 -0.74 -5.51 -15.99
C SER A 120 -1.40 -4.13 -15.88
N THR A 121 -0.64 -3.09 -15.50
CA THR A 121 -1.10 -1.71 -15.47
C THR A 121 -1.48 -1.20 -16.87
N MET A 122 -0.67 -1.50 -17.89
CA MET A 122 -1.00 -1.14 -19.29
C MET A 122 -2.28 -1.83 -19.76
N LEU A 123 -2.45 -3.12 -19.47
CA LEU A 123 -3.65 -3.87 -19.82
C LEU A 123 -4.89 -3.32 -19.10
N ALA A 124 -4.79 -3.06 -17.79
CA ALA A 124 -5.88 -2.46 -17.04
C ALA A 124 -6.26 -1.07 -17.59
N GLY A 125 -5.26 -0.22 -17.82
CA GLY A 125 -5.47 1.12 -18.38
C GLY A 125 -6.05 1.11 -19.79
N SER A 126 -5.70 0.12 -20.64
CA SER A 126 -6.26 -0.02 -21.98
C SER A 126 -7.76 -0.30 -21.99
N GLY A 127 -8.28 -0.88 -20.91
CA GLY A 127 -9.70 -1.13 -20.71
C GLY A 127 -10.43 -0.05 -19.88
N GLY A 128 -9.72 1.00 -19.47
CA GLY A 128 -10.27 2.04 -18.60
C GLY A 128 -10.20 1.73 -17.10
N GLY A 129 -9.43 0.69 -16.72
CA GLY A 129 -9.15 0.34 -15.34
C GLY A 129 -8.07 1.23 -14.70
N SER A 130 -7.92 1.11 -13.39
CA SER A 130 -6.86 1.79 -12.63
C SER A 130 -5.51 1.09 -12.77
N GLY A 131 -4.43 1.79 -12.45
CA GLY A 131 -3.11 1.20 -12.31
C GLY A 131 -3.10 0.08 -11.25
N THR A 132 -2.29 -0.93 -11.50
CA THR A 132 -2.12 -2.11 -10.63
C THR A 132 -0.76 -2.05 -9.93
N THR A 133 -0.63 -2.73 -8.81
CA THR A 133 0.63 -2.95 -8.10
C THR A 133 0.54 -4.23 -7.27
N THR A 134 1.65 -4.64 -6.70
CA THR A 134 1.69 -5.73 -5.72
C THR A 134 1.19 -5.27 -4.35
N TYR A 135 0.61 -6.18 -3.56
CA TYR A 135 0.04 -5.88 -2.25
C TYR A 135 0.75 -6.63 -1.12
N ALA A 136 1.26 -5.88 -0.13
CA ALA A 136 1.88 -6.45 1.07
C ALA A 136 0.92 -7.32 1.89
N GLU A 137 -0.37 -7.01 1.86
CA GLU A 137 -1.44 -7.77 2.52
C GLU A 137 -1.46 -9.22 2.04
N ASN A 138 -1.27 -9.45 0.74
CA ASN A 138 -1.20 -10.80 0.17
C ASN A 138 0.05 -11.55 0.67
N ILE A 139 1.18 -10.88 0.85
CA ILE A 139 2.37 -11.46 1.48
C ILE A 139 2.05 -11.87 2.92
N GLY A 140 1.27 -11.06 3.64
CA GLY A 140 0.76 -11.39 4.96
C GLY A 140 -0.08 -12.67 4.96
N VAL A 141 -0.95 -12.87 3.96
CA VAL A 141 -1.75 -14.10 3.78
C VAL A 141 -0.85 -15.29 3.46
N MET A 142 0.13 -15.13 2.56
CA MET A 142 1.15 -16.16 2.27
C MET A 142 1.85 -16.62 3.53
N ALA A 143 2.32 -15.70 4.35
CA ALA A 143 3.00 -16.00 5.61
C ALA A 143 2.09 -16.74 6.62
N ALA A 144 0.78 -16.43 6.61
CA ALA A 144 -0.19 -17.10 7.49
C ALA A 144 -0.51 -18.53 7.07
N THR A 145 -0.79 -18.67 5.77
CA THR A 145 -1.23 -19.94 5.19
C THR A 145 -0.08 -20.86 4.86
N ARG A 146 1.13 -20.32 4.72
CA ARG A 146 2.32 -21.01 4.19
C ARG A 146 2.09 -21.59 2.80
N VAL A 147 1.16 -21.02 2.03
CA VAL A 147 0.89 -21.40 0.65
C VAL A 147 1.69 -20.46 -0.26
N TYR A 148 2.71 -21.01 -0.92
CA TYR A 148 3.60 -20.28 -1.84
C TYR A 148 3.43 -20.74 -3.28
N SER A 149 2.42 -21.56 -3.55
CA SER A 149 2.17 -22.11 -4.88
C SER A 149 1.66 -21.05 -5.85
N THR A 150 2.34 -20.90 -6.99
CA THR A 150 1.90 -20.04 -8.09
C THR A 150 0.53 -20.45 -8.65
N ALA A 151 0.18 -21.73 -8.60
CA ALA A 151 -1.14 -22.21 -9.00
C ALA A 151 -2.27 -21.60 -8.16
N ALA A 152 -2.05 -21.39 -6.86
CA ALA A 152 -3.04 -20.73 -5.99
C ALA A 152 -3.35 -19.30 -6.47
N TYR A 153 -2.35 -18.56 -6.95
CA TYR A 153 -2.54 -17.22 -7.50
C TYR A 153 -3.28 -17.23 -8.84
N VAL A 154 -3.03 -18.22 -9.68
CA VAL A 154 -3.79 -18.40 -10.95
C VAL A 154 -5.26 -18.65 -10.63
N VAL A 155 -5.56 -19.53 -9.67
CA VAL A 155 -6.94 -19.78 -9.22
C VAL A 155 -7.57 -18.52 -8.64
N ALA A 156 -6.86 -17.78 -7.79
CA ALA A 156 -7.33 -16.51 -7.24
C ALA A 156 -7.65 -15.49 -8.34
N ALA A 157 -6.79 -15.37 -9.35
CA ALA A 157 -7.02 -14.50 -10.49
C ALA A 157 -8.27 -14.92 -11.30
N CYS A 158 -8.46 -16.22 -11.54
CA CYS A 158 -9.67 -16.74 -12.20
C CYS A 158 -10.94 -16.42 -11.38
N VAL A 159 -10.89 -16.57 -10.06
CA VAL A 159 -12.01 -16.21 -9.17
C VAL A 159 -12.29 -14.71 -9.22
N ALA A 160 -11.25 -13.86 -9.18
CA ALA A 160 -11.41 -12.42 -9.30
C ALA A 160 -12.06 -12.01 -10.64
N LEU A 161 -11.61 -12.63 -11.75
CA LEU A 161 -12.22 -12.43 -13.06
C LEU A 161 -13.69 -12.89 -13.10
N ALA A 162 -14.02 -14.02 -12.50
CA ALA A 162 -15.40 -14.47 -12.39
C ALA A 162 -16.27 -13.51 -11.57
N LEU A 163 -15.77 -13.01 -10.44
CA LEU A 163 -16.47 -12.03 -9.60
C LEU A 163 -16.65 -10.68 -10.33
N SER A 164 -15.70 -10.27 -11.18
CA SER A 164 -15.82 -9.04 -11.96
C SER A 164 -16.95 -9.07 -12.98
N MET A 165 -17.44 -10.28 -13.35
CA MET A 165 -18.59 -10.48 -14.25
C MET A 165 -19.94 -10.49 -13.51
N LEU A 166 -19.94 -10.23 -12.21
CA LEU A 166 -21.13 -10.18 -11.37
C LEU A 166 -21.45 -8.76 -10.94
N PRO A 167 -22.22 -7.95 -11.71
CA PRO A 167 -22.58 -6.58 -11.34
C PRO A 167 -23.24 -6.51 -9.97
N LYS A 168 -23.98 -7.51 -9.56
CA LYS A 168 -24.59 -7.61 -8.23
C LYS A 168 -23.53 -7.65 -7.11
N PHE A 169 -22.42 -8.32 -7.32
CA PHE A 169 -21.28 -8.30 -6.39
C PHE A 169 -20.66 -6.91 -6.33
N GLY A 170 -20.47 -6.26 -7.47
CA GLY A 170 -20.00 -4.86 -7.53
C GLY A 170 -20.91 -3.90 -6.76
N ALA A 171 -22.22 -3.98 -7.01
CA ALA A 171 -23.22 -3.18 -6.32
C ALA A 171 -23.22 -3.41 -4.79
N LEU A 172 -22.97 -4.65 -4.34
CA LEU A 172 -22.83 -4.95 -2.92
C LEU A 172 -21.61 -4.26 -2.30
N ILE A 173 -20.49 -4.24 -3.01
CA ILE A 173 -19.28 -3.52 -2.57
C ILE A 173 -19.52 -2.00 -2.56
N GLU A 174 -20.18 -1.47 -3.60
CA GLU A 174 -20.50 -0.05 -3.71
C GLU A 174 -21.50 0.42 -2.64
N ALA A 175 -22.38 -0.46 -2.18
CA ALA A 175 -23.31 -0.19 -1.08
C ALA A 175 -22.61 -0.05 0.30
N ILE A 176 -21.30 -0.32 0.41
CA ILE A 176 -20.55 -0.11 1.66
C ILE A 176 -20.44 1.40 1.95
N PRO A 177 -20.97 1.90 3.08
CA PRO A 177 -20.91 3.33 3.39
C PRO A 177 -19.49 3.87 3.49
N HIS A 178 -19.29 5.08 3.01
CA HIS A 178 -17.98 5.76 3.08
C HIS A 178 -17.41 5.82 4.51
N ALA A 179 -18.27 5.87 5.54
CA ALA A 179 -17.83 5.84 6.93
C ALA A 179 -17.10 4.53 7.31
N VAL A 180 -17.59 3.38 6.83
CA VAL A 180 -16.95 2.08 7.03
C VAL A 180 -15.61 2.04 6.30
N LEU A 181 -15.61 2.47 5.03
CA LEU A 181 -14.37 2.54 4.22
C LEU A 181 -13.37 3.54 4.81
N GLY A 182 -13.85 4.66 5.38
CA GLY A 182 -13.02 5.64 6.07
C GLY A 182 -12.36 5.07 7.33
N GLY A 183 -13.11 4.29 8.11
CA GLY A 183 -12.58 3.58 9.28
C GLY A 183 -11.52 2.55 8.89
N ALA A 184 -11.84 1.69 7.93
CA ALA A 184 -10.92 0.68 7.41
C ALA A 184 -9.67 1.31 6.78
N GLY A 185 -9.85 2.35 5.97
CA GLY A 185 -8.78 3.10 5.33
C GLY A 185 -7.83 3.77 6.33
N THR A 186 -8.35 4.27 7.45
CA THR A 186 -7.52 4.85 8.52
C THR A 186 -6.54 3.80 9.08
N VAL A 187 -7.02 2.59 9.35
CA VAL A 187 -6.16 1.49 9.83
C VAL A 187 -5.21 1.03 8.73
N LEU A 188 -5.71 0.81 7.51
CA LEU A 188 -4.93 0.32 6.39
C LEU A 188 -3.77 1.26 6.04
N TYR A 189 -4.04 2.55 5.84
CA TYR A 189 -3.00 3.54 5.53
C TYR A 189 -2.01 3.72 6.68
N GLY A 190 -2.50 3.64 7.93
CA GLY A 190 -1.62 3.63 9.10
C GLY A 190 -0.66 2.44 9.09
N MET A 191 -1.15 1.24 8.77
CA MET A 191 -0.32 0.03 8.67
C MET A 191 0.69 0.11 7.51
N ILE A 192 0.30 0.67 6.35
CA ILE A 192 1.21 0.88 5.23
C ILE A 192 2.33 1.85 5.65
N GLY A 193 2.00 2.94 6.34
CA GLY A 193 2.99 3.85 6.91
C GLY A 193 3.96 3.16 7.86
N MET A 194 3.44 2.31 8.76
CA MET A 194 4.27 1.52 9.69
C MET A 194 5.12 0.47 9.00
N LEU A 195 4.69 -0.06 7.85
CA LEU A 195 5.52 -0.93 7.02
C LEU A 195 6.75 -0.19 6.48
N GLY A 196 6.59 1.06 6.05
CA GLY A 196 7.70 1.93 5.67
C GLY A 196 8.69 2.15 6.83
N VAL A 197 8.18 2.46 8.03
CA VAL A 197 9.01 2.59 9.24
C VAL A 197 9.74 1.28 9.55
N ARG A 198 9.08 0.14 9.41
CA ARG A 198 9.70 -1.17 9.61
C ARG A 198 10.89 -1.41 8.66
N ILE A 199 10.78 -0.98 7.41
CA ILE A 199 11.89 -1.06 6.44
C ILE A 199 13.08 -0.23 6.94
N TRP A 200 12.86 0.97 7.46
CA TRP A 200 13.94 1.79 8.04
C TRP A 200 14.61 1.10 9.23
N VAL A 201 13.83 0.52 10.15
CA VAL A 201 14.34 -0.21 11.31
C VAL A 201 15.15 -1.44 10.88
N GLN A 202 14.64 -2.23 9.95
CA GLN A 202 15.33 -3.43 9.44
C GLN A 202 16.65 -3.11 8.75
N ASN A 203 16.70 -1.96 8.06
CA ASN A 203 17.91 -1.48 7.40
C ASN A 203 18.78 -0.60 8.32
N ARG A 204 18.47 -0.52 9.61
CA ARG A 204 19.20 0.23 10.62
C ARG A 204 19.50 1.68 10.15
N VAL A 205 18.49 2.34 9.58
CA VAL A 205 18.63 3.73 9.16
C VAL A 205 18.89 4.59 10.39
N ASP A 206 20.05 5.27 10.39
CA ASP A 206 20.41 6.18 11.47
C ASP A 206 19.75 7.54 11.29
N PHE A 207 18.78 7.83 12.15
CA PHE A 207 18.09 9.14 12.19
C PHE A 207 18.80 10.18 13.06
N SER A 208 19.91 9.84 13.72
CA SER A 208 20.81 10.84 14.32
C SER A 208 21.52 11.65 13.22
N ASN A 209 21.60 11.07 12.01
CA ASN A 209 22.12 11.75 10.85
C ASN A 209 21.10 12.77 10.31
N PRO A 210 21.46 14.07 10.26
CA PRO A 210 20.57 15.11 9.76
C PRO A 210 20.08 14.89 8.32
N VAL A 211 20.85 14.22 7.47
CA VAL A 211 20.46 13.91 6.08
C VAL A 211 19.26 12.97 6.08
N ASN A 212 19.35 11.87 6.83
CA ASN A 212 18.26 10.89 6.89
C ASN A 212 17.02 11.48 7.59
N LEU A 213 17.25 12.16 8.73
CA LEU A 213 16.17 12.76 9.52
C LEU A 213 15.37 13.79 8.72
N ASN A 214 16.06 14.78 8.12
CA ASN A 214 15.37 15.85 7.39
C ASN A 214 14.70 15.30 6.11
N THR A 215 15.35 14.37 5.42
CA THR A 215 14.75 13.71 4.25
C THR A 215 13.43 13.04 4.60
N ALA A 216 13.44 12.20 5.64
CA ALA A 216 12.24 11.48 6.08
C ALA A 216 11.15 12.44 6.57
N ALA A 217 11.51 13.42 7.40
CA ALA A 217 10.57 14.36 7.99
C ALA A 217 9.82 15.17 6.92
N VAL A 218 10.56 15.78 5.98
CA VAL A 218 9.95 16.61 4.94
C VAL A 218 9.13 15.77 3.97
N ALA A 219 9.68 14.63 3.51
CA ALA A 219 8.97 13.75 2.57
C ALA A 219 7.66 13.22 3.17
N LEU A 220 7.67 12.78 4.42
CA LEU A 220 6.48 12.27 5.10
C LEU A 220 5.41 13.35 5.27
N ILE A 221 5.79 14.54 5.76
CA ILE A 221 4.77 15.56 6.03
C ILE A 221 4.15 16.08 4.73
N VAL A 222 4.93 16.25 3.67
CA VAL A 222 4.42 16.67 2.35
C VAL A 222 3.47 15.62 1.77
N ALA A 223 3.83 14.35 1.85
CA ALA A 223 3.01 13.25 1.31
C ALA A 223 1.71 13.06 2.13
N ILE A 224 1.78 13.00 3.46
CA ILE A 224 0.63 12.74 4.34
C ILE A 224 -0.34 13.93 4.36
N ALA A 225 0.17 15.17 4.35
CA ALA A 225 -0.67 16.35 4.26
C ALA A 225 -1.34 16.50 2.89
N ASN A 226 -0.96 15.66 1.93
CA ASN A 226 -1.43 15.71 0.55
C ASN A 226 -1.31 17.12 -0.05
N PHE A 227 -0.14 17.74 0.18
CA PHE A 227 0.14 19.05 -0.41
C PHE A 227 0.07 18.96 -1.93
N THR A 228 -0.66 19.88 -2.54
CA THR A 228 -0.83 19.92 -4.00
C THR A 228 -0.21 21.19 -4.56
N TRP A 229 0.54 21.05 -5.64
CA TRP A 229 1.15 22.15 -6.35
C TRP A 229 0.75 22.11 -7.82
N VAL A 230 0.21 23.23 -8.32
CA VAL A 230 -0.24 23.36 -9.70
C VAL A 230 0.75 24.24 -10.47
N VAL A 231 1.26 23.74 -11.56
CA VAL A 231 2.19 24.45 -12.46
C VAL A 231 1.66 24.36 -13.89
N GLY A 232 1.10 25.44 -14.39
CA GLY A 232 0.38 25.43 -15.67
C GLY A 232 -0.80 24.46 -15.60
N ASP A 233 -0.87 23.54 -16.56
CA ASP A 233 -1.93 22.51 -16.61
C ASP A 233 -1.61 21.26 -15.78
N MET A 234 -0.40 21.18 -15.21
CA MET A 234 0.03 19.99 -14.43
C MET A 234 -0.25 20.17 -12.94
N THR A 235 -0.81 19.14 -12.33
CA THR A 235 -1.03 19.08 -10.88
C THR A 235 -0.10 18.02 -10.27
N PHE A 236 0.69 18.43 -9.28
CA PHE A 236 1.56 17.55 -8.51
C PHE A 236 0.89 17.28 -7.17
N GLY A 237 0.56 16.02 -6.88
CA GLY A 237 -0.05 15.61 -5.62
C GLY A 237 0.98 15.33 -4.52
N GLY A 238 0.50 15.13 -3.30
CA GLY A 238 1.34 14.95 -2.11
C GLY A 238 2.35 13.80 -2.23
N ILE A 239 1.96 12.66 -2.81
CA ILE A 239 2.87 11.52 -3.02
C ILE A 239 3.98 11.91 -4.00
N ALA A 240 3.62 12.58 -5.11
CA ALA A 240 4.58 13.03 -6.10
C ALA A 240 5.59 14.02 -5.52
N LEU A 241 5.10 15.02 -4.78
CA LEU A 241 5.93 16.03 -4.14
C LEU A 241 6.77 15.45 -2.99
N GLY A 242 6.20 14.54 -2.19
CA GLY A 242 6.94 13.86 -1.12
C GLY A 242 8.07 12.99 -1.67
N THR A 243 7.84 12.27 -2.78
CA THR A 243 8.87 11.48 -3.45
C THR A 243 9.97 12.37 -4.04
N ALA A 244 9.58 13.43 -4.74
CA ALA A 244 10.55 14.40 -5.25
C ALA A 244 11.36 15.04 -4.13
N ALA A 245 10.70 15.43 -3.02
CA ALA A 245 11.37 15.97 -1.84
C ALA A 245 12.36 14.96 -1.24
N ALA A 246 11.98 13.68 -1.11
CA ALA A 246 12.87 12.63 -0.61
C ALA A 246 14.14 12.54 -1.45
N LEU A 247 14.00 12.46 -2.76
CA LEU A 247 15.14 12.33 -3.68
C LEU A 247 16.02 13.59 -3.67
N LEU A 248 15.42 14.76 -3.82
CA LEU A 248 16.16 16.02 -3.91
C LEU A 248 16.86 16.37 -2.61
N ILE A 249 16.17 16.23 -1.46
CA ILE A 249 16.75 16.55 -0.15
C ILE A 249 17.88 15.57 0.17
N TYR A 250 17.65 14.26 0.01
CA TYR A 250 18.66 13.24 0.29
C TYR A 250 19.92 13.46 -0.53
N HIS A 251 19.79 13.53 -1.85
CA HIS A 251 20.93 13.67 -2.74
C HIS A 251 21.59 15.06 -2.64
N GLY A 252 20.79 16.12 -2.49
CA GLY A 252 21.29 17.48 -2.31
C GLY A 252 22.08 17.63 -1.00
N MET A 253 21.51 17.20 0.12
CA MET A 253 22.20 17.26 1.42
C MET A 253 23.45 16.38 1.42
N ARG A 254 23.39 15.19 0.83
CA ARG A 254 24.55 14.29 0.73
C ARG A 254 25.66 14.90 -0.13
N LEU A 255 25.32 15.57 -1.23
CA LEU A 255 26.29 16.27 -2.06
C LEU A 255 26.97 17.40 -1.29
N ILE A 256 26.19 18.24 -0.61
CA ILE A 256 26.72 19.35 0.23
C ILE A 256 27.59 18.79 1.34
N SER A 257 27.16 17.73 2.01
CA SER A 257 27.90 17.06 3.07
C SER A 257 29.27 16.57 2.59
N LYS A 258 29.31 15.95 1.41
CA LYS A 258 30.56 15.53 0.77
C LYS A 258 31.49 16.71 0.44
N LEU A 259 30.95 17.80 -0.10
CA LEU A 259 31.72 19.00 -0.46
C LEU A 259 32.31 19.70 0.77
N ARG A 260 31.60 19.65 1.90
CA ARG A 260 32.02 20.28 3.15
C ARG A 260 32.80 19.35 4.08
N GLY A 261 32.85 18.04 3.79
CA GLY A 261 33.46 17.05 4.67
C GLY A 261 32.72 16.81 5.99
N THR A 262 31.41 17.06 6.02
CA THR A 262 30.57 16.94 7.22
C THR A 262 29.60 15.77 7.09
N ASN A 263 29.27 15.09 8.20
CA ASN A 263 28.25 14.02 8.26
C ASN A 263 28.44 12.88 7.24
N LEU A 264 29.69 12.53 6.91
CA LEU A 264 30.00 11.52 5.90
C LEU A 264 29.83 10.08 6.41
N GLU A 265 30.02 9.84 7.73
CA GLU A 265 30.08 8.50 8.32
C GLU A 265 28.71 7.81 8.44
N ALA A 266 27.63 8.55 8.40
CA ALA A 266 26.30 7.98 8.61
C ALA A 266 25.62 7.43 7.34
N ALA A 267 26.31 7.31 6.22
CA ALA A 267 25.78 6.75 4.97
C ALA A 267 26.23 5.30 4.70
N SER A 268 27.02 4.69 5.59
CA SER A 268 27.33 3.25 5.53
C SER A 268 26.27 2.46 6.31
N PRO A 269 25.67 1.42 5.74
CA PRO A 269 24.95 0.45 6.56
C PRO A 269 25.95 -0.11 7.57
N ALA A 270 25.60 -0.06 8.86
CA ALA A 270 26.40 -0.69 9.90
C ALA A 270 26.69 -2.13 9.46
N SER A 271 27.98 -2.50 9.39
CA SER A 271 28.40 -3.86 9.12
C SER A 271 27.59 -4.81 10.01
N ALA A 272 26.99 -5.82 9.41
CA ALA A 272 26.29 -6.86 10.19
C ALA A 272 27.24 -7.35 11.30
N PRO A 273 26.78 -7.52 12.55
CA PRO A 273 27.61 -8.08 13.60
C PRO A 273 28.14 -9.42 13.11
N SER A 274 29.45 -9.60 13.19
CA SER A 274 30.08 -10.88 12.91
C SER A 274 29.44 -11.92 13.83
N GLY A 275 29.10 -13.10 13.30
CA GLY A 275 28.33 -14.13 14.00
C GLY A 275 28.94 -14.63 15.35
N SER A 276 30.02 -14.01 15.83
CA SER A 276 30.64 -14.27 17.14
C SER A 276 30.01 -13.47 18.30
N GLU A 277 29.15 -12.46 18.03
CA GLU A 277 28.53 -11.66 19.11
C GLU A 277 27.14 -12.17 19.53
N LEU A 278 26.56 -13.11 18.79
CA LEU A 278 25.24 -13.69 19.12
C LEU A 278 25.30 -14.91 20.04
N GLU A 279 26.50 -15.43 20.37
CA GLU A 279 26.66 -16.58 21.29
C GLU A 279 26.84 -16.17 22.77
N GLY A 280 26.88 -14.87 23.07
CA GLY A 280 27.19 -14.37 24.42
C GLY A 280 26.00 -14.04 25.32
N GLU A 281 24.77 -14.00 24.82
CA GLU A 281 23.55 -13.60 25.60
C GLU A 281 22.50 -14.71 25.80
N ALA A 282 22.92 -15.97 25.74
CA ALA A 282 22.06 -17.09 26.10
C ALA A 282 22.48 -17.66 27.47
N TYR A 283 22.21 -16.91 28.54
CA TYR A 283 22.08 -17.46 29.93
C TYR A 283 20.98 -16.70 30.68
#